data_611e2a39d895b46454b49f394d62fd57
#
_entry.id   611e2a39d895b46454b49f394d62fd57
#
_cell.length_a   1.000
_cell.length_b   1.000
_cell.length_c   1.000
_cell.angle_alpha   90.00
_cell.angle_beta   90.00
_cell.angle_gamma   90.00
#
_symmetry.space_group_name_H-M   'P 1'
#
loop_
_entity.id
_entity.type
_entity.pdbx_description
1 polymer ?
#
loop_
_entity_poly.entity_id
_entity_poly.type
_entity_poly.pdbx_seq_one_letter_code
_entity_poly.pdbx_strand_id
1 'polypeptide(L)'
;AHQQDFLHMIREAAQVRLSARAPAKTKTATHRLAPAPGVLRRTTDTVVAIGTSTGGTQALEHVLTRLPVTCPGLVIVQHMPANFTRLFAQRLNALCEIEVREARNLDRVLPGQALIAPGGLHLQLKRNGAQYVVEVLDGPQVSRHKPSVDVLFRSVARAAGNNALGVIMT
;
A
#
# COMPACT_ATOMS: atom_id res chain seq x y z
N ALA A 1 -13.48 -0.03 24.41
CA ALA A 1 -13.63 -1.41 23.95
C ALA A 1 -13.18 -1.59 22.49
N HIS A 2 -13.65 -0.81 21.52
CA HIS A 2 -13.37 -1.01 20.07
C HIS A 2 -11.92 -0.78 19.61
N GLN A 3 -11.10 -0.09 20.37
CA GLN A 3 -9.74 0.27 19.97
C GLN A 3 -8.74 -0.89 20.15
N GLN A 4 -8.91 -1.67 21.20
CA GLN A 4 -8.09 -2.87 21.43
C GLN A 4 -8.45 -3.99 20.46
N ASP A 5 -9.73 -4.09 20.09
CA ASP A 5 -10.24 -5.09 19.15
C ASP A 5 -9.65 -4.87 17.73
N PHE A 6 -9.50 -3.61 17.30
CA PHE A 6 -8.93 -3.29 16.00
C PHE A 6 -7.43 -3.60 15.90
N LEU A 7 -6.66 -3.26 16.93
CA LEU A 7 -5.23 -3.62 17.00
C LEU A 7 -5.03 -5.13 17.10
N HIS A 8 -5.96 -5.84 17.75
CA HIS A 8 -5.96 -7.29 17.84
C HIS A 8 -6.23 -7.92 16.47
N MET A 9 -7.23 -7.44 15.72
CA MET A 9 -7.53 -7.90 14.36
C MET A 9 -6.36 -7.70 13.40
N ILE A 10 -5.64 -6.57 13.47
CA ILE A 10 -4.45 -6.33 12.63
C ILE A 10 -3.34 -7.33 12.99
N ARG A 11 -3.12 -7.61 14.27
CA ARG A 11 -2.11 -8.60 14.70
C ARG A 11 -2.48 -10.03 14.27
N GLU A 12 -3.75 -10.40 14.38
CA GLU A 12 -4.22 -11.72 13.92
C GLU A 12 -4.14 -11.85 12.40
N ALA A 13 -4.54 -10.83 11.63
CA ALA A 13 -4.43 -10.82 10.18
C ALA A 13 -2.97 -10.96 9.71
N ALA A 14 -2.02 -10.36 10.43
CA ALA A 14 -0.58 -10.50 10.14
C ALA A 14 -0.04 -11.91 10.43
N GLN A 15 -0.72 -12.72 11.26
CA GLN A 15 -0.33 -14.10 11.59
C GLN A 15 -1.00 -15.15 10.71
N VAL A 16 -1.99 -14.77 9.89
CA VAL A 16 -2.67 -15.71 8.99
C VAL A 16 -1.71 -16.15 7.89
N ARG A 17 -1.24 -17.40 7.98
CA ARG A 17 -0.57 -18.07 6.87
C ARG A 17 -1.63 -18.47 5.84
N LEU A 18 -1.76 -17.71 4.77
CA LEU A 18 -2.55 -18.12 3.61
C LEU A 18 -1.86 -19.35 2.99
N SER A 19 -2.39 -20.53 3.28
CA SER A 19 -2.01 -21.73 2.54
C SER A 19 -2.44 -21.52 1.08
N ALA A 20 -1.48 -21.54 0.17
CA ALA A 20 -1.72 -21.41 -1.25
C ALA A 20 -2.71 -22.49 -1.70
N ARG A 21 -3.93 -22.09 -2.07
CA ARG A 21 -4.90 -22.96 -2.73
C ARG A 21 -4.28 -23.42 -4.04
N ALA A 22 -4.03 -24.72 -4.18
CA ALA A 22 -3.47 -25.31 -5.38
C ALA A 22 -4.28 -24.90 -6.62
N PRO A 23 -3.64 -24.41 -7.69
CA PRO A 23 -4.36 -24.07 -8.92
C PRO A 23 -4.85 -25.35 -9.59
N ALA A 24 -6.13 -25.33 -10.00
CA ALA A 24 -6.71 -26.37 -10.83
C ALA A 24 -5.88 -26.52 -12.11
N LYS A 25 -5.55 -27.78 -12.45
CA LYS A 25 -4.76 -28.13 -13.63
C LYS A 25 -5.50 -27.80 -14.91
N THR A 26 -5.15 -26.71 -15.54
CA THR A 26 -5.40 -26.48 -16.97
C THR A 26 -4.06 -26.66 -17.70
N LYS A 27 -3.98 -27.73 -18.49
CA LYS A 27 -2.84 -28.00 -19.37
C LYS A 27 -2.90 -27.02 -20.54
N THR A 28 -2.00 -26.04 -20.55
CA THR A 28 -1.61 -25.35 -21.78
C THR A 28 -0.09 -25.16 -21.70
N ALA A 29 0.60 -25.83 -22.61
CA ALA A 29 2.04 -25.73 -22.76
C ALA A 29 2.40 -24.35 -23.29
N THR A 30 3.08 -23.55 -22.50
CA THR A 30 3.80 -22.38 -22.96
C THR A 30 5.23 -22.44 -22.46
N HIS A 31 6.14 -22.28 -23.40
CA HIS A 31 7.59 -22.23 -23.21
C HIS A 31 7.99 -21.38 -22.00
N ARG A 32 8.50 -22.04 -20.96
CA ARG A 32 9.21 -21.37 -19.88
C ARG A 32 10.58 -20.95 -20.37
N LEU A 33 10.74 -19.66 -20.63
CA LEU A 33 12.07 -19.06 -20.62
C LEU A 33 12.63 -19.17 -19.19
N ALA A 34 13.76 -19.85 -19.04
CA ALA A 34 14.46 -19.96 -17.77
C ALA A 34 14.82 -18.59 -17.22
N PRO A 35 14.61 -18.30 -15.94
CA PRO A 35 14.99 -17.02 -15.36
C PRO A 35 16.50 -16.93 -15.24
N ALA A 36 17.06 -15.81 -15.68
CA ALA A 36 18.49 -15.49 -15.53
C ALA A 36 18.91 -15.57 -14.05
N PRO A 37 20.10 -16.09 -13.74
CA PRO A 37 20.60 -16.21 -12.38
C PRO A 37 21.00 -14.86 -11.82
N GLY A 38 20.58 -14.55 -10.57
CA GLY A 38 21.30 -13.60 -9.74
C GLY A 38 20.66 -12.27 -9.40
N VAL A 39 19.33 -12.15 -9.30
CA VAL A 39 18.73 -11.01 -8.60
C VAL A 39 18.17 -11.50 -7.28
N LEU A 40 18.63 -10.92 -6.17
CA LEU A 40 18.05 -11.13 -4.84
C LEU A 40 16.54 -10.86 -4.90
N ARG A 41 15.75 -11.94 -5.01
CA ARG A 41 14.30 -11.89 -5.21
C ARG A 41 13.51 -11.76 -3.90
N ARG A 42 14.19 -11.66 -2.77
CA ARG A 42 13.56 -11.53 -1.46
C ARG A 42 14.04 -10.27 -0.79
N THR A 43 13.17 -9.30 -0.65
CA THR A 43 13.31 -8.27 0.36
C THR A 43 12.59 -8.75 1.63
N THR A 44 13.11 -8.40 2.78
CA THR A 44 12.43 -8.59 4.07
C THR A 44 11.50 -7.43 4.40
N ASP A 45 11.54 -6.36 3.59
CA ASP A 45 10.74 -5.17 3.82
C ASP A 45 9.26 -5.48 3.58
N THR A 46 8.45 -5.22 4.59
CA THR A 46 7.00 -5.30 4.51
C THR A 46 6.44 -3.96 4.05
N VAL A 47 5.40 -3.98 3.22
CA VAL A 47 4.66 -2.80 2.78
C VAL A 47 3.21 -2.93 3.21
N VAL A 48 2.66 -1.87 3.81
CA VAL A 48 1.25 -1.79 4.17
C VAL A 48 0.53 -0.91 3.15
N ALA A 49 -0.45 -1.47 2.46
CA ALA A 49 -1.34 -0.73 1.55
C ALA A 49 -2.67 -0.44 2.25
N ILE A 50 -3.06 0.83 2.30
CA ILE A 50 -4.31 1.25 2.92
C ILE A 50 -5.22 1.89 1.88
N GLY A 51 -6.46 1.42 1.80
CA GLY A 51 -7.52 2.01 1.00
C GLY A 51 -8.61 2.60 1.87
N THR A 52 -8.99 3.85 1.61
CA THR A 52 -10.00 4.55 2.40
C THR A 52 -10.93 5.42 1.54
N SER A 53 -12.14 5.67 2.04
CA SER A 53 -13.16 6.47 1.38
C SER A 53 -13.88 7.37 2.39
N THR A 54 -15.20 7.35 2.45
CA THR A 54 -16.01 8.13 3.41
C THR A 54 -15.59 7.80 4.84
N GLY A 55 -15.32 8.82 5.66
CA GLY A 55 -14.79 8.66 7.02
C GLY A 55 -13.30 8.32 7.08
N GLY A 56 -12.66 8.06 5.93
CA GLY A 56 -11.26 7.65 5.85
C GLY A 56 -10.27 8.66 6.41
N THR A 57 -10.55 9.96 6.31
CA THR A 57 -9.67 11.00 6.85
C THR A 57 -9.53 10.92 8.36
N GLN A 58 -10.62 10.68 9.06
CA GLN A 58 -10.62 10.51 10.53
C GLN A 58 -10.00 9.16 10.93
N ALA A 59 -10.33 8.09 10.19
CA ALA A 59 -9.77 6.78 10.44
C ALA A 59 -8.24 6.76 10.23
N LEU A 60 -7.74 7.38 9.16
CA LEU A 60 -6.31 7.52 8.91
C LEU A 60 -5.61 8.32 10.01
N GLU A 61 -6.17 9.47 10.42
CA GLU A 61 -5.61 10.25 11.51
C GLU A 61 -5.51 9.41 12.79
N HIS A 62 -6.59 8.70 13.13
CA HIS A 62 -6.62 7.85 14.32
C HIS A 62 -5.59 6.72 14.29
N VAL A 63 -5.37 6.10 13.13
CA VAL A 63 -4.40 5.01 12.96
C VAL A 63 -2.98 5.53 12.91
N LEU A 64 -2.69 6.51 12.02
CA LEU A 64 -1.34 6.95 11.74
C LEU A 64 -0.67 7.66 12.93
N THR A 65 -1.45 8.40 13.74
CA THR A 65 -0.94 9.07 14.95
C THR A 65 -0.48 8.08 16.05
N ARG A 66 -0.75 6.78 15.90
CA ARG A 66 -0.38 5.73 16.85
C ARG A 66 0.71 4.80 16.34
N LEU A 67 1.17 5.02 15.12
CA LEU A 67 2.23 4.20 14.54
C LEU A 67 3.60 4.69 14.99
N PRO A 68 4.47 3.78 15.45
CA PRO A 68 5.84 4.13 15.79
C PRO A 68 6.68 4.35 14.52
N VAL A 69 7.77 5.08 14.62
CA VAL A 69 8.73 5.32 13.51
C VAL A 69 9.36 4.04 12.94
N THR A 70 9.23 2.93 13.65
CA THR A 70 9.71 1.61 13.21
C THR A 70 8.66 0.83 12.40
N CYS A 71 7.47 1.39 12.16
CA CYS A 71 6.43 0.71 11.38
C CYS A 71 6.90 0.46 9.94
N PRO A 72 6.37 -0.57 9.27
CA PRO A 72 6.61 -0.76 7.83
C PRO A 72 6.22 0.47 7.02
N GLY A 73 6.82 0.62 5.83
CA GLY A 73 6.43 1.68 4.90
C GLY A 73 4.96 1.53 4.45
N LEU A 74 4.23 2.63 4.41
CA LEU A 74 2.82 2.66 4.07
C LEU A 74 2.60 3.36 2.72
N VAL A 75 1.69 2.80 1.92
CA VAL A 75 1.17 3.41 0.68
C VAL A 75 -0.35 3.50 0.78
N ILE A 76 -0.89 4.70 0.61
CA ILE A 76 -2.27 5.02 1.01
C ILE A 76 -3.03 5.63 -0.16
N VAL A 77 -4.24 5.13 -0.41
CA VAL A 77 -5.24 5.80 -1.25
C VAL A 77 -6.40 6.25 -0.36
N GLN A 78 -6.63 7.54 -0.31
CA GLN A 78 -7.86 8.16 0.15
C GLN A 78 -8.58 8.74 -1.05
N HIS A 79 -9.85 8.41 -1.24
CA HIS A 79 -10.69 9.03 -2.28
C HIS A 79 -10.91 10.51 -1.93
N MET A 80 -10.11 11.37 -2.55
CA MET A 80 -10.09 12.80 -2.28
C MET A 80 -9.73 13.58 -3.56
N PRO A 81 -10.34 14.76 -3.80
CA PRO A 81 -10.01 15.57 -4.97
C PRO A 81 -8.56 16.06 -4.97
N ALA A 82 -8.05 16.40 -6.17
CA ALA A 82 -6.79 17.08 -6.32
C ALA A 82 -6.70 18.32 -5.41
N ASN A 83 -5.52 18.69 -4.97
CA ASN A 83 -5.18 19.76 -4.04
C ASN A 83 -5.52 19.50 -2.56
N PHE A 84 -6.49 18.63 -2.23
CA PHE A 84 -6.79 18.32 -0.83
C PHE A 84 -5.83 17.28 -0.26
N THR A 85 -5.33 16.36 -1.06
CA THR A 85 -4.42 15.28 -0.61
C THR A 85 -3.11 15.82 -0.04
N ARG A 86 -2.56 16.87 -0.64
CA ARG A 86 -1.34 17.52 -0.14
C ARG A 86 -1.56 18.16 1.23
N LEU A 87 -2.64 18.93 1.40
CA LEU A 87 -2.96 19.60 2.68
C LEU A 87 -3.26 18.55 3.76
N PHE A 88 -3.95 17.48 3.40
CA PHE A 88 -4.25 16.36 4.29
C PHE A 88 -2.95 15.66 4.75
N ALA A 89 -2.04 15.37 3.82
CA ALA A 89 -0.74 14.78 4.15
C ALA A 89 0.08 15.69 5.09
N GLN A 90 0.12 16.99 4.82
CA GLN A 90 0.81 17.97 5.68
C GLN A 90 0.21 18.02 7.10
N ARG A 91 -1.12 17.99 7.20
CA ARG A 91 -1.80 17.94 8.51
C ARG A 91 -1.44 16.66 9.26
N LEU A 92 -1.50 15.50 8.61
CA LEU A 92 -1.13 14.24 9.25
C LEU A 92 0.33 14.22 9.67
N ASN A 93 1.22 14.75 8.85
CA ASN A 93 2.65 14.84 9.18
C ASN A 93 2.92 15.66 10.45
N ALA A 94 2.11 16.69 10.70
CA ALA A 94 2.22 17.51 11.92
C ALA A 94 1.69 16.79 13.18
N LEU A 95 0.91 15.73 13.03
CA LEU A 95 0.26 14.99 14.13
C LEU A 95 0.92 13.63 14.41
N CYS A 96 1.67 13.09 13.46
CA CYS A 96 2.24 11.75 13.53
C CYS A 96 3.73 11.77 13.90
N GLU A 97 4.21 10.70 14.52
CA GLU A 97 5.64 10.46 14.70
C GLU A 97 6.32 10.02 13.40
N ILE A 98 5.57 9.33 12.53
CA ILE A 98 6.04 8.90 11.21
C ILE A 98 6.00 10.06 10.22
N GLU A 99 6.85 10.02 9.18
CA GLU A 99 6.77 10.96 8.07
C GLU A 99 5.53 10.68 7.22
N VAL A 100 4.67 11.68 7.02
CA VAL A 100 3.49 11.55 6.15
C VAL A 100 3.56 12.61 5.06
N ARG A 101 3.54 12.18 3.79
CA ARG A 101 3.54 13.11 2.66
C ARG A 101 2.76 12.61 1.46
N GLU A 102 2.36 13.53 0.62
CA GLU A 102 1.84 13.19 -0.70
C GLU A 102 2.96 12.56 -1.54
N ALA A 103 2.64 11.45 -2.20
CA ALA A 103 3.60 10.69 -3.00
C ALA A 103 4.01 11.45 -4.26
N ARG A 104 5.30 11.37 -4.59
CA ARG A 104 5.86 11.79 -5.87
C ARG A 104 6.32 10.56 -6.66
N ASN A 105 6.38 10.71 -7.96
CA ASN A 105 6.85 9.62 -8.80
C ASN A 105 8.27 9.19 -8.41
N LEU A 106 8.51 7.87 -8.33
CA LEU A 106 9.76 7.22 -7.91
C LEU A 106 10.15 7.41 -6.44
N ASP A 107 9.26 7.91 -5.59
CA ASP A 107 9.50 7.91 -4.15
C ASP A 107 9.72 6.50 -3.62
N ARG A 108 10.72 6.34 -2.77
CA ARG A 108 10.97 5.08 -2.08
C ARG A 108 9.97 4.89 -0.94
N VAL A 109 9.52 3.65 -0.76
CA VAL A 109 8.69 3.26 0.38
C VAL A 109 9.62 2.81 1.50
N LEU A 110 9.69 3.59 2.57
CA LEU A 110 10.61 3.38 3.68
C LEU A 110 9.86 3.10 4.98
N PRO A 111 10.44 2.32 5.92
CA PRO A 111 9.92 2.22 7.28
C PRO A 111 9.75 3.60 7.91
N GLY A 112 8.70 3.75 8.74
CA GLY A 112 8.40 5.03 9.39
C GLY A 112 7.85 6.11 8.45
N GLN A 113 7.40 5.74 7.24
CA GLN A 113 6.90 6.69 6.24
C GLN A 113 5.56 6.23 5.66
N ALA A 114 4.66 7.19 5.46
CA ALA A 114 3.39 7.02 4.77
C ALA A 114 3.32 7.90 3.53
N LEU A 115 3.10 7.29 2.37
CA LEU A 115 2.95 7.95 1.08
C LEU A 115 1.47 7.94 0.66
N ILE A 116 0.86 9.12 0.57
CA ILE A 116 -0.55 9.31 0.19
C ILE A 116 -0.63 9.59 -1.31
N ALA A 117 -1.50 8.87 -2.02
CA ALA A 117 -1.74 9.07 -3.44
C ALA A 117 -2.22 10.51 -3.72
N PRO A 118 -1.65 11.21 -4.73
CA PRO A 118 -2.15 12.50 -5.16
C PRO A 118 -3.59 12.39 -5.69
N GLY A 119 -4.45 13.33 -5.34
CA GLY A 119 -5.79 13.40 -5.88
C GLY A 119 -5.77 13.62 -7.40
N GLY A 120 -6.63 12.92 -8.11
CA GLY A 120 -6.68 12.97 -9.57
C GLY A 120 -5.63 12.13 -10.32
N LEU A 121 -4.74 11.43 -9.61
CA LEU A 121 -3.75 10.52 -10.19
C LEU A 121 -3.83 9.15 -9.50
N HIS A 122 -3.34 8.10 -10.16
CA HIS A 122 -3.20 6.78 -9.56
C HIS A 122 -1.85 6.60 -8.89
N LEU A 123 -1.80 5.80 -7.84
CA LEU A 123 -0.59 5.36 -7.16
C LEU A 123 -0.41 3.86 -7.38
N GLN A 124 0.75 3.45 -7.83
CA GLN A 124 1.16 2.05 -7.96
C GLN A 124 2.44 1.80 -7.18
N LEU A 125 2.56 0.59 -6.65
CA LEU A 125 3.81 0.09 -6.11
C LEU A 125 4.60 -0.62 -7.21
N LYS A 126 5.87 -0.33 -7.30
CA LYS A 126 6.83 -1.01 -8.18
C LYS A 126 7.98 -1.57 -7.35
N ARG A 127 8.57 -2.62 -7.86
CA ARG A 127 9.81 -3.15 -7.33
C ARG A 127 10.98 -2.68 -8.17
N ASN A 128 11.98 -2.08 -7.54
CA ASN A 128 13.23 -1.67 -8.15
C ASN A 128 14.40 -2.35 -7.41
N GLY A 129 14.87 -3.47 -7.96
CA GLY A 129 15.84 -4.34 -7.29
C GLY A 129 15.31 -4.89 -5.96
N ALA A 130 16.01 -4.59 -4.87
CA ALA A 130 15.62 -4.95 -3.51
C ALA A 130 14.66 -3.93 -2.84
N GLN A 131 14.36 -2.82 -3.51
CA GLN A 131 13.59 -1.71 -2.93
C GLN A 131 12.20 -1.64 -3.52
N TYR A 132 11.26 -1.05 -2.77
CA TYR A 132 9.97 -0.64 -3.26
C TYR A 132 9.96 0.86 -3.55
N VAL A 133 9.39 1.22 -4.69
CA VAL A 133 9.16 2.61 -5.10
C VAL A 133 7.70 2.77 -5.53
N VAL A 134 7.18 3.97 -5.46
CA VAL A 134 5.85 4.26 -6.00
C VAL A 134 5.96 4.90 -7.38
N GLU A 135 4.97 4.60 -8.22
CA GLU A 135 4.75 5.25 -9.50
C GLU A 135 3.44 6.04 -9.42
N VAL A 136 3.52 7.33 -9.71
CA VAL A 136 2.37 8.23 -9.81
C VAL A 136 2.06 8.40 -11.28
N LEU A 137 0.85 8.04 -11.71
CA LEU A 137 0.48 8.02 -13.12
C LEU A 137 -0.94 8.55 -13.35
N ASP A 138 -1.13 9.13 -14.51
CA ASP A 138 -2.46 9.47 -14.98
C ASP A 138 -3.12 8.25 -15.63
N GLY A 139 -4.43 8.32 -15.83
CA GLY A 139 -5.22 7.25 -16.44
C GLY A 139 -6.72 7.46 -16.25
N PRO A 140 -7.54 6.58 -16.85
CA PRO A 140 -8.98 6.61 -16.63
C PRO A 140 -9.30 6.23 -15.18
N GLN A 141 -10.50 6.62 -14.72
CA GLN A 141 -11.02 6.15 -13.44
C GLN A 141 -11.14 4.62 -13.42
N VAL A 142 -10.73 4.01 -12.33
CA VAL A 142 -10.90 2.57 -12.08
C VAL A 142 -11.84 2.42 -10.89
N SER A 143 -12.88 1.60 -11.06
CA SER A 143 -13.96 1.46 -10.08
C SER A 143 -14.56 2.82 -9.68
N ARG A 144 -14.72 3.72 -10.67
CA ARG A 144 -15.25 5.09 -10.54
C ARG A 144 -14.39 6.07 -9.74
N HIS A 145 -13.14 5.72 -9.42
CA HIS A 145 -12.26 6.53 -8.58
C HIS A 145 -10.89 6.79 -9.22
N LYS A 146 -10.35 7.97 -8.97
CA LYS A 146 -8.98 8.37 -9.27
C LYS A 146 -8.50 9.39 -8.21
N PRO A 147 -7.60 8.96 -7.29
CA PRO A 147 -6.93 7.67 -7.18
C PRO A 147 -7.88 6.49 -6.92
N SER A 148 -7.47 5.28 -7.32
CA SER A 148 -8.23 4.05 -7.07
C SER A 148 -7.48 3.10 -6.14
N VAL A 149 -8.17 2.59 -5.13
CA VAL A 149 -7.67 1.56 -4.22
C VAL A 149 -7.35 0.27 -4.99
N ASP A 150 -8.15 -0.11 -5.98
CA ASP A 150 -7.93 -1.30 -6.80
C ASP A 150 -6.61 -1.24 -7.57
N VAL A 151 -6.26 -0.05 -8.09
CA VAL A 151 -4.99 0.16 -8.81
C VAL A 151 -3.82 -0.05 -7.86
N LEU A 152 -3.89 0.55 -6.67
CA LEU A 152 -2.87 0.38 -5.65
C LEU A 152 -2.75 -1.08 -5.22
N PHE A 153 -3.83 -1.71 -4.79
CA PHE A 153 -3.80 -3.07 -4.23
C PHE A 153 -3.32 -4.11 -5.26
N ARG A 154 -3.76 -4.02 -6.52
CA ARG A 154 -3.26 -4.90 -7.59
C ARG A 154 -1.76 -4.74 -7.82
N SER A 155 -1.24 -3.50 -7.74
CA SER A 155 0.19 -3.25 -7.90
C SER A 155 0.99 -3.76 -6.72
N VAL A 156 0.49 -3.56 -5.50
CA VAL A 156 1.11 -4.05 -4.25
C VAL A 156 1.16 -5.57 -4.24
N ALA A 157 0.07 -6.25 -4.59
CA ALA A 157 0.04 -7.71 -4.68
C ALA A 157 1.08 -8.26 -5.66
N ARG A 158 1.28 -7.59 -6.81
CA ARG A 158 2.29 -7.99 -7.81
C ARG A 158 3.72 -7.70 -7.37
N ALA A 159 3.96 -6.53 -6.77
CA ALA A 159 5.31 -6.08 -6.44
C ALA A 159 5.84 -6.69 -5.15
N ALA A 160 5.00 -6.80 -4.11
CA ALA A 160 5.39 -7.23 -2.77
C ALA A 160 4.91 -8.65 -2.41
N GLY A 161 3.82 -9.14 -3.01
CA GLY A 161 3.33 -10.50 -2.77
C GLY A 161 3.14 -10.79 -1.28
N ASN A 162 3.85 -11.77 -0.75
CA ASN A 162 3.78 -12.17 0.67
C ASN A 162 4.34 -11.12 1.65
N ASN A 163 5.02 -10.10 1.16
CA ASN A 163 5.52 -8.99 1.98
C ASN A 163 4.52 -7.82 2.04
N ALA A 164 3.30 -8.00 1.55
CA ALA A 164 2.26 -6.99 1.55
C ALA A 164 1.18 -7.28 2.59
N LEU A 165 0.73 -6.23 3.27
CA LEU A 165 -0.50 -6.21 4.06
C LEU A 165 -1.47 -5.21 3.42
N GLY A 166 -2.68 -5.64 3.10
CA GLY A 166 -3.75 -4.78 2.60
C GLY A 166 -4.77 -4.48 3.70
N VAL A 167 -5.12 -3.21 3.88
CA VAL A 167 -6.12 -2.73 4.85
C VAL A 167 -7.14 -1.86 4.11
N ILE A 168 -8.43 -2.16 4.26
CA ILE A 168 -9.52 -1.32 3.77
C ILE A 168 -10.28 -0.78 4.98
N MET A 169 -10.49 0.53 4.99
CA MET A 169 -11.29 1.22 6.00
C MET A 169 -12.37 2.04 5.29
N THR A 170 -13.64 1.67 5.50
CA THR A 170 -14.82 2.33 4.91
C THR A 170 -15.87 2.58 5.99
#